data_89cda540f06018b09ab528354a2c4493
#
_entry.id   89cda540f06018b09ab528354a2c4493
#
_cell.length_a   1.000
_cell.length_b   1.000
_cell.length_c   1.000
_cell.angle_alpha   90.00
_cell.angle_beta   90.00
_cell.angle_gamma   90.00
#
_symmetry.space_group_name_H-M   'P 1'
#
loop_
_entity.id
_entity.type
_entity.pdbx_description
1 polymer ?
#
loop_
_entity_poly.entity_id
_entity_poly.type
_entity_poly.pdbx_seq_one_letter_code
_entity_poly.pdbx_strand_id
1 'polypeptide(L)'
;MSDEQALLDAEVAREPNLRQDYTAKLAQAVNLPELRKQKSQVEEYVTQLEKQLPGKAEMDALLSDITQAGVGRSLQFELFRPGQVVVKDYYAELPISLRVSGRYHDIGSFAADVSNLSRIVTLHNLNVLASTGKDAGSGTLSMEATARTYRYLDAIEVAEQKKAAAKAAAGAKKP
;
A
#
# COMPACT_ATOMS: atom_id res chain seq x y z
N MET A 1 -50.11 10.66 46.13
CA MET A 1 -49.79 12.03 45.64
C MET A 1 -48.30 12.28 45.51
N SER A 2 -47.45 11.76 46.40
CA SER A 2 -45.97 11.93 46.28
C SER A 2 -45.32 11.13 45.14
N ASP A 3 -45.83 9.93 44.85
CA ASP A 3 -45.24 9.06 43.82
C ASP A 3 -45.55 9.54 42.39
N GLU A 4 -46.68 10.15 42.15
CA GLU A 4 -47.06 10.72 40.87
C GLU A 4 -46.24 11.98 40.55
N GLN A 5 -45.93 12.80 41.58
CA GLN A 5 -45.03 13.96 41.40
C GLN A 5 -43.59 13.54 41.12
N ALA A 6 -43.09 12.50 41.78
CA ALA A 6 -41.74 11.98 41.52
C ALA A 6 -41.60 11.39 40.11
N LEU A 7 -42.62 10.75 39.58
CA LEU A 7 -42.67 10.28 38.20
C LEU A 7 -42.67 11.44 37.19
N LEU A 8 -43.43 12.47 37.46
CA LEU A 8 -43.54 13.66 36.62
C LEU A 8 -42.22 14.43 36.58
N ASP A 9 -41.59 14.61 37.72
CA ASP A 9 -40.26 15.24 37.81
C ASP A 9 -39.18 14.44 37.10
N ALA A 10 -39.24 13.11 37.17
CA ALA A 10 -38.29 12.24 36.44
C ALA A 10 -38.46 12.34 34.91
N GLU A 11 -39.67 12.40 34.40
CA GLU A 11 -39.94 12.56 32.98
C GLU A 11 -39.59 13.97 32.47
N VAL A 12 -39.87 15.01 33.26
CA VAL A 12 -39.45 16.39 32.95
C VAL A 12 -37.93 16.53 32.91
N ALA A 13 -37.20 15.81 33.76
CA ALA A 13 -35.74 15.79 33.74
C ALA A 13 -35.17 15.02 32.54
N ARG A 14 -35.91 14.07 31.96
CA ARG A 14 -35.50 13.32 30.75
C ARG A 14 -35.71 14.10 29.44
N GLU A 15 -36.71 14.95 29.40
CA GLU A 15 -37.10 15.69 28.20
C GLU A 15 -35.96 16.49 27.57
N PRO A 16 -35.16 17.29 28.31
CA PRO A 16 -34.06 18.06 27.72
C PRO A 16 -32.97 17.17 27.10
N ASN A 17 -32.69 16.04 27.71
CA ASN A 17 -31.70 15.09 27.18
C ASN A 17 -32.19 14.46 25.86
N LEU A 18 -33.48 14.04 25.84
CA LEU A 18 -34.11 13.50 24.63
C LEU A 18 -34.19 14.53 23.51
N ARG A 19 -34.42 15.79 23.80
CA ARG A 19 -34.42 16.88 22.83
C ARG A 19 -33.02 17.13 22.27
N GLN A 20 -31.97 17.08 23.09
CA GLN A 20 -30.59 17.21 22.65
C GLN A 20 -30.20 16.04 21.74
N ASP A 21 -30.52 14.81 22.12
CA ASP A 21 -30.26 13.62 21.30
C ASP A 21 -31.03 13.68 19.99
N TYR A 22 -32.26 14.12 19.99
CA TYR A 22 -33.08 14.27 18.80
C TYR A 22 -32.48 15.32 17.84
N THR A 23 -32.10 16.50 18.35
CA THR A 23 -31.51 17.55 17.54
C THR A 23 -30.14 17.13 16.96
N ALA A 24 -29.34 16.43 17.75
CA ALA A 24 -28.06 15.89 17.29
C ALA A 24 -28.23 14.84 16.16
N LYS A 25 -29.18 13.91 16.35
CA LYS A 25 -29.52 12.90 15.32
C LYS A 25 -30.15 13.53 14.09
N LEU A 26 -30.98 14.56 14.27
CA LEU A 26 -31.59 15.28 13.15
C LEU A 26 -30.49 15.99 12.28
N ALA A 27 -29.54 16.66 12.93
CA ALA A 27 -28.44 17.30 12.26
C ALA A 27 -27.58 16.29 11.47
N GLN A 28 -27.36 15.10 12.03
CA GLN A 28 -26.68 14.01 11.33
C GLN A 28 -27.51 13.49 10.14
N ALA A 29 -28.83 13.34 10.33
CA ALA A 29 -29.73 12.84 9.30
C ALA A 29 -29.87 13.81 8.11
N VAL A 30 -29.88 15.11 8.35
CA VAL A 30 -29.95 16.14 7.30
C VAL A 30 -28.71 16.09 6.39
N ASN A 31 -27.52 15.81 6.94
CA ASN A 31 -26.29 15.72 6.18
C ASN A 31 -26.07 14.34 5.51
N LEU A 32 -26.89 13.35 5.85
CA LEU A 32 -26.74 11.98 5.37
C LEU A 32 -26.82 11.84 3.82
N PRO A 33 -27.73 12.53 3.12
CA PRO A 33 -27.79 12.47 1.65
C PRO A 33 -26.52 13.02 1.00
N GLU A 34 -26.00 14.14 1.52
CA GLU A 34 -24.78 14.76 1.00
C GLU A 34 -23.55 13.87 1.25
N LEU A 35 -23.44 13.30 2.45
CA LEU A 35 -22.38 12.35 2.78
C LEU A 35 -22.45 11.09 1.90
N ARG A 36 -23.63 10.58 1.59
CA ARG A 36 -23.81 9.46 0.67
C ARG A 36 -23.36 9.80 -0.74
N LYS A 37 -23.68 11.00 -1.21
CA LYS A 37 -23.25 11.48 -2.52
C LYS A 37 -21.74 11.64 -2.59
N GLN A 38 -21.13 12.25 -1.58
CA GLN A 38 -19.67 12.35 -1.47
C GLN A 38 -19.00 10.98 -1.42
N LYS A 39 -19.55 10.05 -0.65
CA LYS A 39 -19.05 8.67 -0.61
C LYS A 39 -19.09 8.02 -1.98
N SER A 40 -20.21 8.11 -2.69
CA SER A 40 -20.36 7.55 -4.04
C SER A 40 -19.35 8.17 -5.03
N GLN A 41 -19.15 9.48 -4.98
CA GLN A 41 -18.15 10.16 -5.81
C GLN A 41 -16.73 9.67 -5.50
N VAL A 42 -16.38 9.54 -4.23
CA VAL A 42 -15.08 9.01 -3.83
C VAL A 42 -14.91 7.56 -4.28
N GLU A 43 -15.95 6.73 -4.15
CA GLU A 43 -15.93 5.34 -4.64
C GLU A 43 -15.75 5.27 -6.16
N GLU A 44 -16.36 6.15 -6.92
CA GLU A 44 -16.17 6.25 -8.37
C GLU A 44 -14.73 6.67 -8.71
N TYR A 45 -14.18 7.68 -8.04
CA TYR A 45 -12.78 8.09 -8.23
C TYR A 45 -11.80 6.98 -7.87
N VAL A 46 -12.02 6.28 -6.75
CA VAL A 46 -11.20 5.14 -6.36
C VAL A 46 -11.25 4.04 -7.42
N THR A 47 -12.44 3.67 -7.90
CA THR A 47 -12.60 2.66 -8.97
C THR A 47 -11.91 3.08 -10.27
N GLN A 48 -11.91 4.37 -10.58
CA GLN A 48 -11.24 4.90 -11.76
C GLN A 48 -9.72 4.86 -11.62
N LEU A 49 -9.19 5.17 -10.42
CA LEU A 49 -7.78 5.05 -10.09
C LEU A 49 -7.33 3.58 -10.03
N GLU A 50 -8.16 2.69 -9.49
CA GLU A 50 -7.89 1.24 -9.47
C GLU A 50 -7.69 0.66 -10.86
N LYS A 51 -8.46 1.13 -11.85
CA LYS A 51 -8.29 0.71 -13.26
C LYS A 51 -6.97 1.18 -13.89
N GLN A 52 -6.35 2.22 -13.32
CA GLN A 52 -5.06 2.74 -13.78
C GLN A 52 -3.88 2.11 -13.04
N LEU A 53 -4.13 1.39 -11.94
CA LEU A 53 -3.08 0.72 -11.18
C LEU A 53 -2.88 -0.71 -11.67
N PRO A 54 -1.62 -1.12 -11.86
CA PRO A 54 -1.27 -2.44 -12.38
C PRO A 54 -1.73 -3.59 -11.46
N GLY A 55 -2.38 -4.59 -12.04
CA GLY A 55 -2.79 -5.82 -11.37
C GLY A 55 -1.67 -6.86 -11.24
N LYS A 56 -2.02 -8.07 -10.75
CA LYS A 56 -1.07 -9.18 -10.57
C LYS A 56 -0.32 -9.57 -11.85
N ALA A 57 -0.99 -9.55 -13.00
CA ALA A 57 -0.40 -9.91 -14.30
C ALA A 57 0.74 -8.98 -14.75
N GLU A 58 0.81 -7.78 -14.21
CA GLU A 58 1.83 -6.81 -14.57
C GLU A 58 3.12 -6.94 -13.76
N MET A 59 3.12 -7.75 -12.70
CA MET A 59 4.32 -8.06 -11.93
C MET A 59 5.36 -8.81 -12.75
N ASP A 60 4.93 -9.79 -13.55
CA ASP A 60 5.82 -10.57 -14.41
C ASP A 60 6.40 -9.68 -15.51
N ALA A 61 5.61 -8.77 -16.07
CA ALA A 61 6.07 -7.79 -17.04
C ALA A 61 7.11 -6.82 -16.41
N LEU A 62 6.90 -6.38 -15.17
CA LEU A 62 7.86 -5.53 -14.47
C LEU A 62 9.22 -6.22 -14.26
N LEU A 63 9.20 -7.51 -13.87
CA LEU A 63 10.43 -8.28 -13.71
C LEU A 63 11.20 -8.35 -15.03
N SER A 64 10.50 -8.52 -16.14
CA SER A 64 11.06 -8.49 -17.48
C SER A 64 11.64 -7.12 -17.84
N ASP A 65 10.90 -6.03 -17.53
CA ASP A 65 11.31 -4.66 -17.83
C ASP A 65 12.60 -4.28 -17.07
N ILE A 66 12.70 -4.63 -15.77
CA ILE A 66 13.91 -4.40 -14.97
C ILE A 66 15.10 -5.16 -15.54
N THR A 67 14.89 -6.43 -15.91
CA THR A 67 15.95 -7.26 -16.48
C THR A 67 16.41 -6.69 -17.82
N GLN A 68 15.48 -6.28 -18.68
CA GLN A 68 15.77 -5.69 -19.97
C GLN A 68 16.51 -4.35 -19.84
N ALA A 69 16.14 -3.51 -18.88
CA ALA A 69 16.85 -2.26 -18.61
C ALA A 69 18.32 -2.50 -18.24
N GLY A 70 18.59 -3.52 -17.42
CA GLY A 70 19.96 -3.87 -17.03
C GLY A 70 20.78 -4.47 -18.18
N VAL A 71 20.20 -5.41 -18.92
CA VAL A 71 20.86 -6.01 -20.10
C VAL A 71 21.12 -4.95 -21.16
N GLY A 72 20.18 -4.03 -21.39
CA GLY A 72 20.35 -2.90 -22.33
C GLY A 72 21.49 -1.95 -21.96
N ARG A 73 21.94 -1.96 -20.71
CA ARG A 73 23.11 -1.19 -20.22
C ARG A 73 24.36 -2.02 -20.03
N SER A 74 24.40 -3.24 -20.61
CA SER A 74 25.52 -4.17 -20.49
C SER A 74 25.89 -4.53 -19.04
N LEU A 75 24.91 -4.48 -18.14
CA LEU A 75 25.07 -4.93 -16.77
C LEU A 75 24.91 -6.45 -16.68
N GLN A 76 25.68 -7.06 -15.81
CA GLN A 76 25.55 -8.48 -15.48
C GLN A 76 24.74 -8.62 -14.20
N PHE A 77 23.61 -9.33 -14.26
CA PHE A 77 22.82 -9.67 -13.08
C PHE A 77 23.46 -10.87 -12.37
N GLU A 78 23.98 -10.65 -11.19
CA GLU A 78 24.51 -11.69 -10.31
C GLU A 78 23.44 -12.30 -9.43
N LEU A 79 22.50 -11.47 -8.98
CA LEU A 79 21.37 -11.87 -8.16
C LEU A 79 20.13 -11.09 -8.59
N PHE A 80 19.04 -11.83 -8.78
CA PHE A 80 17.72 -11.27 -8.98
C PHE A 80 16.72 -12.18 -8.27
N ARG A 81 16.32 -11.76 -7.07
CA ARG A 81 15.45 -12.57 -6.20
C ARG A 81 14.25 -11.77 -5.74
N PRO A 82 13.07 -12.04 -6.28
CA PRO A 82 11.82 -11.55 -5.71
C PRO A 82 11.62 -12.13 -4.31
N GLY A 83 11.27 -11.26 -3.36
CA GLY A 83 10.94 -11.64 -2.00
C GLY A 83 9.47 -12.03 -1.84
N GLN A 84 9.02 -12.13 -0.62
CA GLN A 84 7.61 -12.37 -0.33
C GLN A 84 6.82 -11.07 -0.44
N VAL A 85 5.61 -11.16 -1.00
CA VAL A 85 4.67 -10.04 -1.04
C VAL A 85 4.25 -9.67 0.38
N VAL A 86 4.46 -8.43 0.74
CA VAL A 86 4.05 -7.87 2.03
C VAL A 86 2.76 -7.09 1.81
N VAL A 87 1.67 -7.62 2.34
CA VAL A 87 0.36 -6.98 2.24
C VAL A 87 0.23 -5.94 3.35
N LYS A 88 -0.11 -4.71 2.97
CA LYS A 88 -0.43 -3.57 3.83
C LYS A 88 -1.93 -3.28 3.75
N ASP A 89 -2.43 -2.31 4.50
CA ASP A 89 -3.87 -2.04 4.60
C ASP A 89 -4.56 -1.76 3.26
N TYR A 90 -3.86 -1.15 2.30
CA TYR A 90 -4.43 -0.72 1.02
C TYR A 90 -3.60 -1.14 -0.20
N TYR A 91 -2.40 -1.64 0.00
CA TYR A 91 -1.48 -2.02 -1.08
C TYR A 91 -0.65 -3.24 -0.70
N ALA A 92 -0.12 -3.90 -1.70
CA ALA A 92 0.88 -4.94 -1.53
C ALA A 92 2.23 -4.44 -2.06
N GLU A 93 3.29 -4.73 -1.30
CA GLU A 93 4.67 -4.39 -1.60
C GLU A 93 5.41 -5.68 -1.96
N LEU A 94 6.11 -5.69 -3.10
CA LEU A 94 7.02 -6.76 -3.47
C LEU A 94 8.45 -6.25 -3.41
N PRO A 95 9.24 -6.65 -2.43
CA PRO A 95 10.67 -6.38 -2.41
C PRO A 95 11.39 -7.35 -3.35
N ILE A 96 12.34 -6.83 -4.14
CA ILE A 96 13.16 -7.59 -5.08
C ILE A 96 14.62 -7.28 -4.75
N SER A 97 15.35 -8.28 -4.26
CA SER A 97 16.79 -8.14 -4.05
C SER A 97 17.51 -8.32 -5.35
N LEU A 98 18.31 -7.34 -5.73
CA LEU A 98 19.09 -7.37 -6.96
C LEU A 98 20.56 -7.06 -6.67
N ARG A 99 21.45 -7.73 -7.41
CA ARG A 99 22.86 -7.44 -7.47
C ARG A 99 23.26 -7.43 -8.93
N VAL A 100 23.88 -6.33 -9.35
CA VAL A 100 24.35 -6.14 -10.70
C VAL A 100 25.79 -5.69 -10.70
N SER A 101 26.57 -6.13 -11.69
CA SER A 101 27.94 -5.69 -11.89
C SER A 101 28.10 -5.01 -13.25
N GLY A 102 28.95 -3.99 -13.29
CA GLY A 102 29.21 -3.20 -14.46
C GLY A 102 29.98 -1.93 -14.16
N ARG A 103 30.11 -1.05 -15.16
CA ARG A 103 30.76 0.26 -14.96
C ARG A 103 29.85 1.21 -14.19
N TYR A 104 30.45 2.16 -13.50
CA TYR A 104 29.70 3.17 -12.73
C TYR A 104 28.61 3.90 -13.53
N HIS A 105 28.94 4.31 -14.75
CA HIS A 105 28.02 5.01 -15.65
C HIS A 105 26.81 4.14 -16.06
N ASP A 106 27.05 2.86 -16.31
CA ASP A 106 26.03 1.91 -16.71
C ASP A 106 25.06 1.63 -15.54
N ILE A 107 25.61 1.50 -14.33
CA ILE A 107 24.84 1.38 -13.08
C ILE A 107 23.98 2.63 -12.84
N GLY A 108 24.54 3.83 -13.01
CA GLY A 108 23.80 5.08 -12.87
C GLY A 108 22.68 5.21 -13.91
N SER A 109 22.97 4.86 -15.16
CA SER A 109 21.96 4.86 -16.23
C SER A 109 20.85 3.83 -15.97
N PHE A 110 21.18 2.65 -15.47
CA PHE A 110 20.20 1.65 -15.06
C PHE A 110 19.28 2.16 -13.95
N ALA A 111 19.84 2.80 -12.92
CA ALA A 111 19.02 3.39 -11.85
C ALA A 111 18.07 4.47 -12.37
N ALA A 112 18.52 5.29 -13.33
CA ALA A 112 17.68 6.29 -13.99
C ALA A 112 16.59 5.61 -14.85
N ASP A 113 16.92 4.58 -15.62
CA ASP A 113 15.96 3.84 -16.44
C ASP A 113 14.88 3.18 -15.57
N VAL A 114 15.26 2.55 -14.46
CA VAL A 114 14.30 1.97 -13.50
C VAL A 114 13.38 3.03 -12.90
N SER A 115 13.91 4.22 -12.61
CA SER A 115 13.11 5.34 -12.08
C SER A 115 12.13 5.92 -13.12
N ASN A 116 12.40 5.75 -14.40
CA ASN A 116 11.58 6.21 -15.52
C ASN A 116 10.60 5.15 -16.04
N LEU A 117 10.57 3.96 -15.45
CA LEU A 117 9.56 2.96 -15.80
C LEU A 117 8.15 3.52 -15.57
N SER A 118 7.21 3.11 -16.40
CA SER A 118 5.79 3.49 -16.30
C SER A 118 5.07 2.93 -15.07
N ARG A 119 5.81 2.48 -14.08
CA ARG A 119 5.33 1.81 -12.86
C ARG A 119 5.96 2.42 -11.61
N ILE A 120 5.30 2.25 -10.47
CA ILE A 120 5.84 2.70 -9.19
C ILE A 120 6.89 1.69 -8.72
N VAL A 121 8.14 2.00 -8.99
CA VAL A 121 9.30 1.24 -8.54
C VAL A 121 10.23 2.17 -7.78
N THR A 122 10.67 1.76 -6.61
CA THR A 122 11.64 2.51 -5.80
C THR A 122 12.85 1.64 -5.51
N LEU A 123 14.05 2.23 -5.61
CA LEU A 123 15.30 1.56 -5.25
C LEU A 123 15.69 1.96 -3.83
N HIS A 124 15.93 0.98 -3.00
CA HIS A 124 16.33 1.13 -1.62
C HIS A 124 17.65 0.41 -1.34
N ASN A 125 18.34 0.80 -0.28
CA ASN A 125 19.55 0.14 0.21
C ASN A 125 20.62 -0.03 -0.87
N LEU A 126 20.79 1.02 -1.69
CA LEU A 126 21.83 1.06 -2.73
C LEU A 126 23.21 1.01 -2.07
N ASN A 127 23.95 -0.04 -2.36
CA ASN A 127 25.34 -0.23 -1.94
C ASN A 127 26.20 -0.52 -3.16
N VAL A 128 27.14 0.35 -3.45
CA VAL A 128 28.03 0.22 -4.60
C VAL A 128 29.45 0.00 -4.10
N LEU A 129 30.03 -1.14 -4.46
CA LEU A 129 31.34 -1.56 -4.05
C LEU A 129 32.22 -1.86 -5.27
N ALA A 130 33.51 -1.71 -5.12
CA ALA A 130 34.44 -2.20 -6.12
C ALA A 130 34.33 -3.73 -6.24
N SER A 131 34.28 -4.25 -7.46
CA SER A 131 34.23 -5.70 -7.66
C SER A 131 35.51 -6.35 -7.11
N THR A 132 35.32 -7.39 -6.31
CA THR A 132 36.40 -8.17 -5.75
C THR A 132 36.53 -9.47 -6.51
N GLY A 133 37.74 -9.83 -6.95
CA GLY A 133 37.98 -11.07 -7.67
C GLY A 133 38.77 -10.87 -8.99
N LYS A 134 38.47 -11.68 -10.00
CA LYS A 134 39.17 -11.65 -11.30
C LYS A 134 39.01 -10.32 -12.04
N ASP A 135 37.97 -9.55 -11.73
CA ASP A 135 37.70 -8.24 -12.34
C ASP A 135 38.16 -7.06 -11.45
N ALA A 136 38.90 -7.35 -10.37
CA ALA A 136 39.52 -6.33 -9.55
C ALA A 136 40.55 -5.55 -10.37
N GLY A 137 40.29 -4.28 -10.65
CA GLY A 137 41.15 -3.41 -11.46
C GLY A 137 40.60 -3.07 -12.84
N SER A 138 39.53 -3.71 -13.32
CA SER A 138 38.87 -3.39 -14.59
C SER A 138 37.95 -2.18 -14.55
N GLY A 139 37.80 -1.54 -13.37
CA GLY A 139 36.82 -0.47 -13.16
C GLY A 139 35.40 -0.97 -13.05
N THR A 140 35.19 -2.27 -12.86
CA THR A 140 33.90 -2.90 -12.64
C THR A 140 33.49 -2.74 -11.19
N LEU A 141 32.23 -2.31 -10.98
CA LEU A 141 31.61 -2.18 -9.69
C LEU A 141 30.49 -3.20 -9.53
N SER A 142 30.22 -3.59 -8.31
CA SER A 142 29.03 -4.36 -7.94
C SER A 142 28.07 -3.47 -7.17
N MET A 143 26.82 -3.42 -7.60
CA MET A 143 25.75 -2.71 -6.94
C MET A 143 24.76 -3.71 -6.36
N GLU A 144 24.54 -3.62 -5.06
CA GLU A 144 23.42 -4.29 -4.39
C GLU A 144 22.31 -3.27 -4.15
N ALA A 145 21.08 -3.66 -4.40
CA ALA A 145 19.92 -2.83 -4.12
C ALA A 145 18.69 -3.70 -3.84
N THR A 146 17.71 -3.08 -3.19
CA THR A 146 16.37 -3.64 -3.06
C THR A 146 15.41 -2.78 -3.85
N ALA A 147 14.92 -3.29 -4.97
CA ALA A 147 13.82 -2.66 -5.67
C ALA A 147 12.51 -3.01 -4.97
N ARG A 148 11.64 -2.02 -4.74
CA ARG A 148 10.29 -2.25 -4.21
C ARG A 148 9.29 -1.78 -5.23
N THR A 149 8.36 -2.65 -5.55
CA THR A 149 7.21 -2.30 -6.36
C THR A 149 5.94 -2.41 -5.54
N TYR A 150 4.95 -1.62 -5.92
CA TYR A 150 3.70 -1.48 -5.19
C TYR A 150 2.55 -1.81 -6.14
N ARG A 151 1.57 -2.56 -5.64
CA ARG A 151 0.33 -2.81 -6.35
C ARG A 151 -0.87 -2.59 -5.44
N TYR A 152 -1.99 -2.29 -6.01
CA TYR A 152 -3.24 -2.24 -5.29
C TYR A 152 -3.71 -3.66 -4.92
N LEU A 153 -4.45 -3.78 -3.83
CA LEU A 153 -5.04 -5.04 -3.41
C LEU A 153 -6.38 -5.25 -4.11
N ASP A 154 -6.59 -6.43 -4.67
CA ASP A 154 -7.89 -6.81 -5.19
C ASP A 154 -8.95 -6.81 -4.08
N ALA A 155 -10.21 -6.55 -4.42
CA ALA A 155 -11.32 -6.53 -3.46
C ALA A 155 -11.43 -7.84 -2.66
N ILE A 156 -11.04 -8.96 -3.26
CA ILE A 156 -11.01 -10.28 -2.62
C ILE A 156 -9.92 -10.32 -1.55
N GLU A 157 -8.71 -9.84 -1.87
CA GLU A 157 -7.57 -9.79 -0.94
C GLU A 157 -7.85 -8.86 0.24
N VAL A 158 -8.50 -7.71 0.00
CA VAL A 158 -8.95 -6.80 1.07
C VAL A 158 -9.97 -7.47 1.99
N ALA A 159 -10.89 -8.24 1.43
CA ALA A 159 -11.88 -8.97 2.23
C ALA A 159 -11.24 -10.09 3.07
N GLU A 160 -10.27 -10.80 2.52
CA GLU A 160 -9.52 -11.84 3.24
C GLU A 160 -8.66 -11.25 4.35
N GLN A 161 -8.00 -10.13 4.10
CA GLN A 161 -7.22 -9.42 5.10
C GLN A 161 -8.08 -8.94 6.28
N LYS A 162 -9.24 -8.35 5.99
CA LYS A 162 -10.20 -7.94 7.03
C LYS A 162 -10.68 -9.12 7.86
N LYS A 163 -10.93 -10.28 7.22
CA LYS A 163 -11.30 -11.52 7.94
C LYS A 163 -10.16 -12.04 8.81
N ALA A 164 -8.92 -12.00 8.30
CA ALA A 164 -7.74 -12.43 9.04
C ALA A 164 -7.47 -11.51 10.25
N ALA A 165 -7.57 -10.19 10.07
CA ALA A 165 -7.43 -9.20 11.14
C ALA A 165 -8.52 -9.36 12.21
N ALA A 166 -9.77 -9.58 11.82
CA ALA A 166 -10.88 -9.84 12.75
C ALA A 166 -10.66 -11.13 13.54
N LYS A 167 -10.14 -12.19 12.89
CA LYS A 167 -9.84 -13.46 13.56
C LYS A 167 -8.66 -13.35 14.54
N ALA A 168 -7.63 -12.56 14.20
CA ALA A 168 -6.51 -12.27 15.08
C ALA A 168 -6.95 -11.46 16.30
N ALA A 169 -7.80 -10.44 16.13
CA ALA A 169 -8.36 -9.64 17.20
C ALA A 169 -9.29 -10.46 18.13
N ALA A 170 -10.05 -11.41 17.58
CA ALA A 170 -10.89 -12.33 18.37
C ALA A 170 -10.04 -13.35 19.16
N GLY A 171 -8.90 -13.80 18.61
CA GLY A 171 -7.97 -14.70 19.28
C GLY A 171 -7.17 -14.06 20.42
N ALA A 172 -6.88 -12.76 20.32
CA ALA A 172 -6.16 -12.01 21.36
C ALA A 172 -7.01 -11.62 22.58
N LYS A 173 -8.34 -11.86 22.54
CA LYS A 173 -9.29 -11.48 23.60
C LYS A 173 -9.69 -12.65 24.51
N LYS A 174 -8.93 -13.76 24.50
CA LYS A 174 -9.16 -14.88 25.41
C LYS A 174 -8.18 -14.79 26.58
N PRO A 175 -8.68 -14.57 27.81
CA PRO A 175 -7.84 -14.48 29.01
C PRO A 175 -7.20 -15.82 29.37
#